data_096bb81d56764134ce297402ad5eca79
#
_entry.id   096bb81d56764134ce297402ad5eca79
#
_cell.length_a   1.000
_cell.length_b   1.000
_cell.length_c   1.000
_cell.angle_alpha   90.00
_cell.angle_beta   90.00
_cell.angle_gamma   90.00
#
_symmetry.space_group_name_H-M   'P 1'
#
loop_
_entity.id
_entity.type
_entity.pdbx_description
1 polymer ?
#
loop_
_entity_poly.entity_id
_entity_poly.type
_entity_poly.pdbx_seq_one_letter_code
_entity_poly.pdbx_strand_id
1 'polypeptide(L)'
;MKTIFITAYHPFISKNILNTNVFGILKQRKNLRIILLVPVILKDFFENNYRFDNVVIESIDLAPFSKSRLSNFFSRAAFFFTYNHWIRYKRMEYLNAHWSFYNLVKFRVFMVLTRILSGHKILNKIFRFFDWRYSPNNFYKDYFEKYKPDIVFSTDV
;
A
#
# COMPACT_ATOMS: atom_id res chain seq x y z
N MET A 1 15.73 20.56 -11.51
CA MET A 1 15.69 19.09 -11.67
C MET A 1 14.45 18.62 -10.95
N LYS A 2 13.56 17.86 -11.62
CA LYS A 2 12.34 17.34 -10.99
C LYS A 2 12.61 16.00 -10.32
N THR A 3 11.95 15.75 -9.18
CA THR A 3 12.14 14.53 -8.40
C THR A 3 10.85 13.69 -8.42
N ILE A 4 10.96 12.43 -8.80
CA ILE A 4 9.87 11.46 -8.78
C ILE A 4 10.17 10.40 -7.72
N PHE A 5 9.21 10.15 -6.83
CA PHE A 5 9.20 9.00 -5.95
C PHE A 5 8.43 7.86 -6.60
N ILE A 6 9.02 6.65 -6.56
CA ILE A 6 8.35 5.42 -6.98
C ILE A 6 8.44 4.44 -5.82
N THR A 7 7.31 4.03 -5.27
CA THR A 7 7.28 2.98 -4.26
C THR A 7 7.32 1.61 -4.94
N ALA A 8 8.23 0.74 -4.55
CA ALA A 8 8.43 -0.58 -5.13
C ALA A 8 8.42 -1.68 -4.06
N TYR A 9 7.33 -1.72 -3.26
CA TYR A 9 7.19 -2.68 -2.16
C TYR A 9 6.70 -4.05 -2.61
N HIS A 10 6.03 -4.12 -3.76
CA HIS A 10 5.46 -5.35 -4.26
C HIS A 10 6.18 -5.82 -5.54
N PRO A 11 6.43 -7.13 -5.72
CA PRO A 11 7.10 -7.66 -6.91
C PRO A 11 6.44 -7.29 -8.24
N PHE A 12 5.11 -7.08 -8.25
CA PHE A 12 4.38 -6.66 -9.45
C PHE A 12 4.77 -5.26 -9.93
N ILE A 13 5.22 -4.37 -9.06
CA ILE A 13 5.67 -3.02 -9.43
C ILE A 13 6.95 -3.11 -10.23
N SER A 14 7.90 -3.91 -9.77
CA SER A 14 9.15 -4.15 -10.50
C SER A 14 8.84 -4.67 -11.91
N LYS A 15 7.87 -5.60 -12.04
CA LYS A 15 7.48 -6.17 -13.32
C LYS A 15 6.73 -5.17 -14.21
N ASN A 16 5.77 -4.43 -13.66
CA ASN A 16 4.83 -3.61 -14.45
C ASN A 16 5.33 -2.20 -14.74
N ILE A 17 6.33 -1.69 -14.02
CA ILE A 17 6.85 -0.35 -14.20
C ILE A 17 8.34 -0.38 -14.53
N LEU A 18 9.15 -0.98 -13.67
CA LEU A 18 10.59 -0.91 -13.78
C LEU A 18 11.16 -1.69 -14.97
N ASN A 19 10.46 -2.76 -15.40
CA ASN A 19 10.83 -3.55 -16.57
C ASN A 19 10.14 -3.10 -17.86
N THR A 20 9.53 -1.91 -17.86
CA THR A 20 8.86 -1.37 -19.05
C THR A 20 9.66 -0.25 -19.70
N ASN A 21 9.26 0.08 -20.93
CA ASN A 21 9.82 1.23 -21.66
C ASN A 21 9.63 2.55 -20.91
N VAL A 22 8.61 2.66 -20.04
CA VAL A 22 8.37 3.87 -19.22
C VAL A 22 9.57 4.18 -18.35
N PHE A 23 10.05 3.20 -17.57
CA PHE A 23 11.23 3.37 -16.76
C PHE A 23 12.49 3.59 -17.61
N GLY A 24 12.58 2.90 -18.77
CA GLY A 24 13.64 3.11 -19.75
C GLY A 24 13.74 4.56 -20.24
N ILE A 25 12.60 5.21 -20.48
CA ILE A 25 12.52 6.62 -20.86
C ILE A 25 12.89 7.55 -19.69
N LEU A 26 12.36 7.24 -18.50
CA LEU A 26 12.60 8.06 -17.31
C LEU A 26 14.10 8.11 -16.92
N LYS A 27 14.79 6.97 -16.95
CA LYS A 27 16.21 6.89 -16.59
C LYS A 27 17.14 7.63 -17.55
N GLN A 28 16.71 7.89 -18.80
CA GLN A 28 17.48 8.64 -19.78
C GLN A 28 17.36 10.17 -19.62
N ARG A 29 16.42 10.64 -18.80
CA ARG A 29 16.13 12.07 -18.62
C ARG A 29 17.08 12.69 -17.58
N LYS A 30 18.12 13.40 -18.03
CA LYS A 30 19.13 14.06 -17.16
C LYS A 30 18.56 15.12 -16.21
N ASN A 31 17.42 15.71 -16.54
CA ASN A 31 16.72 16.70 -15.71
C ASN A 31 15.76 16.08 -14.67
N LEU A 32 15.75 14.75 -14.57
CA LEU A 32 14.88 14.01 -13.69
C LEU A 32 15.70 13.22 -12.67
N ARG A 33 15.32 13.28 -11.41
CA ARG A 33 15.82 12.44 -10.33
C ARG A 33 14.73 11.44 -9.93
N ILE A 34 15.06 10.17 -9.90
CA ILE A 34 14.15 9.09 -9.54
C ILE A 34 14.59 8.52 -8.20
N ILE A 35 13.69 8.50 -7.23
CA ILE A 35 13.91 7.88 -5.93
C ILE A 35 13.06 6.61 -5.89
N LEU A 36 13.71 5.45 -5.87
CA LEU A 36 13.05 4.17 -5.67
C LEU A 36 13.01 3.85 -4.17
N LEU A 37 11.80 3.77 -3.60
CA LEU A 37 11.58 3.35 -2.22
C LEU A 37 11.32 1.85 -2.20
N VAL A 38 12.24 1.08 -1.63
CA VAL A 38 12.21 -0.39 -1.66
C VAL A 38 12.26 -0.97 -0.24
N PRO A 39 11.72 -2.17 0.02
CA PRO A 39 11.92 -2.86 1.29
C PRO A 39 13.40 -3.13 1.55
N VAL A 40 13.84 -3.00 2.80
CA VAL A 40 15.24 -3.27 3.20
C VAL A 40 15.74 -4.62 2.67
N ILE A 41 14.89 -5.66 2.77
CA ILE A 41 15.23 -7.02 2.33
C ILE A 41 15.51 -7.14 0.83
N LEU A 42 15.04 -6.19 0.02
CA LEU A 42 15.21 -6.19 -1.44
C LEU A 42 16.23 -5.15 -1.93
N LYS A 43 16.85 -4.41 -1.01
CA LYS A 43 17.77 -3.31 -1.36
C LYS A 43 18.86 -3.74 -2.33
N ASP A 44 19.59 -4.80 -1.99
CA ASP A 44 20.73 -5.29 -2.79
C ASP A 44 20.28 -5.73 -4.19
N PHE A 45 19.10 -6.36 -4.30
CA PHE A 45 18.55 -6.72 -5.58
C PHE A 45 18.29 -5.48 -6.46
N PHE A 46 17.71 -4.43 -5.87
CA PHE A 46 17.41 -3.21 -6.62
C PHE A 46 18.70 -2.42 -6.96
N GLU A 47 19.67 -2.36 -6.07
CA GLU A 47 20.96 -1.73 -6.34
C GLU A 47 21.70 -2.40 -7.50
N ASN A 48 21.67 -3.73 -7.57
CA ASN A 48 22.34 -4.46 -8.64
C ASN A 48 21.64 -4.33 -10.01
N ASN A 49 20.30 -4.16 -10.04
CA ASN A 49 19.54 -4.19 -11.28
C ASN A 49 19.05 -2.83 -11.78
N TYR A 50 18.91 -1.85 -10.88
CA TYR A 50 18.26 -0.56 -11.19
C TYR A 50 19.09 0.66 -10.81
N ARG A 51 20.38 0.50 -10.57
CA ARG A 51 21.31 1.61 -10.30
C ARG A 51 21.68 2.32 -11.59
N PHE A 52 21.26 3.59 -11.72
CA PHE A 52 21.59 4.48 -12.83
C PHE A 52 21.96 5.86 -12.27
N ASP A 53 22.61 6.71 -13.07
CA ASP A 53 23.11 8.02 -12.63
C ASP A 53 22.04 8.94 -12.01
N ASN A 54 20.81 8.85 -12.51
CA ASN A 54 19.69 9.64 -12.02
C ASN A 54 18.72 8.87 -11.11
N VAL A 55 19.05 7.64 -10.71
CA VAL A 55 18.25 6.78 -9.85
C VAL A 55 18.93 6.59 -8.50
N VAL A 56 18.22 6.95 -7.45
CA VAL A 56 18.63 6.74 -6.06
C VAL A 56 17.72 5.67 -5.45
N ILE A 57 18.32 4.67 -4.83
CA ILE A 57 17.59 3.59 -4.17
C ILE A 57 17.64 3.84 -2.67
N GLU A 58 16.47 4.05 -2.09
CA GLU A 58 16.28 4.20 -0.63
C GLU A 58 15.55 3.00 -0.07
N SER A 59 16.11 2.44 0.99
CA SER A 59 15.48 1.31 1.67
C SER A 59 14.60 1.78 2.80
N ILE A 60 13.44 1.15 2.91
CA ILE A 60 12.46 1.40 3.96
C ILE A 60 12.27 0.13 4.77
N ASP A 61 12.40 0.24 6.09
CA ASP A 61 12.02 -0.81 7.00
C ASP A 61 10.49 -0.79 7.16
N LEU A 62 9.84 -1.84 6.68
CA LEU A 62 8.39 -2.00 6.81
C LEU A 62 7.98 -2.66 8.15
N ALA A 63 8.93 -3.14 8.96
CA ALA A 63 8.65 -3.80 10.25
C ALA A 63 8.06 -2.86 11.32
N PRO A 64 8.43 -1.56 11.42
CA PRO A 64 7.83 -0.65 12.40
C PRO A 64 6.35 -0.32 12.18
N PHE A 65 5.71 -0.85 11.13
CA PHE A 65 4.26 -0.86 11.04
C PHE A 65 3.59 -1.77 12.10
N SER A 66 4.21 -1.96 13.27
CA SER A 66 3.49 -2.51 14.42
C SER A 66 2.36 -1.54 14.77
N LYS A 67 1.27 -1.70 14.04
CA LYS A 67 0.04 -0.92 14.23
C LYS A 67 -0.33 -1.03 15.70
N SER A 68 -0.55 0.09 16.35
CA SER A 68 -1.13 0.10 17.70
C SER A 68 -2.42 -0.76 17.70
N ARG A 69 -2.83 -1.28 18.85
CA ARG A 69 -4.09 -2.06 18.94
C ARG A 69 -5.28 -1.30 18.35
N LEU A 70 -5.30 0.02 18.53
CA LEU A 70 -6.33 0.91 17.97
C LEU A 70 -6.23 1.00 16.44
N SER A 71 -5.04 1.22 15.89
CA SER A 71 -4.84 1.26 14.43
C SER A 71 -5.22 -0.08 13.78
N ASN A 72 -4.87 -1.21 14.40
CA ASN A 72 -5.30 -2.52 13.93
C ASN A 72 -6.82 -2.71 13.97
N PHE A 73 -7.48 -2.19 15.01
CA PHE A 73 -8.93 -2.21 15.10
C PHE A 73 -9.56 -1.38 13.97
N PHE A 74 -9.14 -0.13 13.78
CA PHE A 74 -9.69 0.74 12.73
C PHE A 74 -9.39 0.22 11.32
N SER A 75 -8.20 -0.28 11.06
CA SER A 75 -7.87 -0.92 9.78
C SER A 75 -8.77 -2.13 9.48
N ARG A 76 -9.01 -2.98 10.49
CA ARG A 76 -9.93 -4.12 10.33
C ARG A 76 -11.37 -3.66 10.16
N ALA A 77 -11.79 -2.66 10.92
CA ALA A 77 -13.12 -2.08 10.81
C ALA A 77 -13.37 -1.45 9.44
N ALA A 78 -12.36 -0.83 8.83
CA ALA A 78 -12.47 -0.25 7.49
C ALA A 78 -12.92 -1.27 6.44
N PHE A 79 -12.58 -2.56 6.59
CA PHE A 79 -13.09 -3.62 5.71
C PHE A 79 -14.61 -3.80 5.77
N PHE A 80 -15.26 -3.46 6.89
CA PHE A 80 -16.72 -3.49 6.99
C PHE A 80 -17.39 -2.34 6.25
N PHE A 81 -16.67 -1.23 6.07
CA PHE A 81 -17.18 -0.05 5.37
C PHE A 81 -16.86 -0.06 3.88
N THR A 82 -16.00 -0.96 3.42
CA THR A 82 -15.63 -1.08 2.01
C THR A 82 -16.25 -2.33 1.42
N TYR A 83 -17.44 -2.17 0.80
CA TYR A 83 -18.06 -3.26 0.05
C TYR A 83 -17.48 -3.30 -1.36
N ASN A 84 -16.62 -4.27 -1.66
CA ASN A 84 -16.16 -4.53 -3.01
C ASN A 84 -16.12 -6.04 -3.30
N HIS A 85 -16.15 -6.39 -4.60
CA HIS A 85 -16.15 -7.78 -5.04
C HIS A 85 -14.89 -8.54 -4.65
N TRP A 86 -13.74 -7.86 -4.55
CA TRP A 86 -12.48 -8.48 -4.16
C TRP A 86 -12.48 -8.96 -2.70
N ILE A 87 -13.00 -8.13 -1.76
CA ILE A 87 -13.13 -8.51 -0.35
C ILE A 87 -14.08 -9.70 -0.20
N ARG A 88 -15.20 -9.69 -0.95
CA ARG A 88 -16.13 -10.82 -0.99
C ARG A 88 -15.43 -12.09 -1.50
N TYR A 89 -14.70 -11.99 -2.60
CA TYR A 89 -13.97 -13.11 -3.18
C TYR A 89 -12.95 -13.69 -2.20
N LYS A 90 -12.10 -12.87 -1.59
CA LYS A 90 -11.10 -13.32 -0.61
C LYS A 90 -11.71 -13.98 0.62
N ARG A 91 -12.84 -13.48 1.09
CA ARG A 91 -13.56 -14.11 2.20
C ARG A 91 -14.20 -15.44 1.81
N MET A 92 -14.66 -15.56 0.58
CA MET A 92 -15.21 -16.81 0.05
C MET A 92 -14.10 -17.85 -0.17
N GLU A 93 -12.95 -17.45 -0.68
CA GLU A 93 -11.75 -18.28 -0.79
C GLU A 93 -11.32 -18.83 0.57
N TYR A 94 -11.25 -17.98 1.59
CA TYR A 94 -10.95 -18.40 2.96
C TYR A 94 -12.00 -19.39 3.50
N LEU A 95 -13.29 -19.16 3.27
CA LEU A 95 -14.35 -20.07 3.68
C LEU A 95 -14.20 -21.45 3.01
N ASN A 96 -13.89 -21.49 1.73
CA ASN A 96 -13.70 -22.73 0.99
C ASN A 96 -12.48 -23.52 1.49
N ALA A 97 -11.38 -22.81 1.81
CA ALA A 97 -10.17 -23.44 2.36
C ALA A 97 -10.35 -23.96 3.80
N HIS A 98 -11.22 -23.31 4.60
CA HIS A 98 -11.43 -23.63 6.01
C HIS A 98 -12.91 -23.83 6.29
N TRP A 99 -13.53 -24.79 5.56
CA TRP A 99 -14.94 -25.05 5.67
C TRP A 99 -15.32 -25.49 7.09
N SER A 100 -16.22 -24.72 7.72
CA SER A 100 -16.92 -25.13 8.94
C SER A 100 -18.24 -24.35 9.04
N PHE A 101 -19.21 -24.90 9.77
CA PHE A 101 -20.47 -24.20 10.01
C PHE A 101 -20.26 -22.85 10.70
N TYR A 102 -19.35 -22.79 11.65
CA TYR A 102 -18.97 -21.52 12.31
C TYR A 102 -18.44 -20.47 11.33
N ASN A 103 -17.53 -20.86 10.43
CA ASN A 103 -16.98 -19.96 9.42
C ASN A 103 -18.05 -19.51 8.41
N LEU A 104 -18.98 -20.36 8.08
CA LEU A 104 -20.12 -20.00 7.23
C LEU A 104 -21.03 -18.93 7.88
N VAL A 105 -21.39 -19.11 9.14
CA VAL A 105 -22.18 -18.13 9.90
C VAL A 105 -21.42 -16.81 9.99
N LYS A 106 -20.15 -16.85 10.36
CA LYS A 106 -19.28 -15.68 10.44
C LYS A 106 -19.19 -14.93 9.09
N PHE A 107 -19.06 -15.67 8.00
CA PHE A 107 -19.06 -15.08 6.65
C PHE A 107 -20.39 -14.39 6.34
N ARG A 108 -21.52 -15.03 6.63
CA ARG A 108 -22.86 -14.45 6.39
C ARG A 108 -23.08 -13.18 7.20
N VAL A 109 -22.77 -13.22 8.50
CA VAL A 109 -22.88 -12.05 9.39
C VAL A 109 -21.99 -10.91 8.88
N PHE A 110 -20.73 -11.22 8.51
CA PHE A 110 -19.82 -10.23 7.93
C PHE A 110 -20.41 -9.58 6.67
N MET A 111 -20.96 -10.38 5.75
CA MET A 111 -21.52 -9.86 4.50
C MET A 111 -22.73 -8.95 4.74
N VAL A 112 -23.62 -9.31 5.68
CA VAL A 112 -24.78 -8.48 6.04
C VAL A 112 -24.32 -7.16 6.67
N LEU A 113 -23.41 -7.21 7.63
CA LEU A 113 -22.85 -6.01 8.27
C LEU A 113 -22.16 -5.10 7.26
N THR A 114 -21.33 -5.66 6.38
CA THR A 114 -20.66 -4.89 5.34
C THR A 114 -21.66 -4.21 4.41
N ARG A 115 -22.73 -4.89 4.02
CA ARG A 115 -23.77 -4.33 3.16
C ARG A 115 -24.52 -3.16 3.83
N ILE A 116 -24.82 -3.29 5.12
CA ILE A 116 -25.48 -2.24 5.89
C ILE A 116 -24.55 -1.05 6.10
N LEU A 117 -23.31 -1.30 6.56
CA LEU A 117 -22.39 -0.24 6.97
C LEU A 117 -21.76 0.50 5.77
N SER A 118 -21.53 -0.16 4.66
CA SER A 118 -20.91 0.45 3.48
C SER A 118 -21.75 1.58 2.85
N GLY A 119 -23.07 1.57 3.06
CA GLY A 119 -23.97 2.63 2.59
C GLY A 119 -23.92 3.92 3.42
N HIS A 120 -23.37 3.90 4.62
CA HIS A 120 -23.39 5.04 5.53
C HIS A 120 -22.19 5.97 5.34
N LYS A 121 -22.34 7.01 4.51
CA LYS A 121 -21.27 8.00 4.19
C LYS A 121 -20.69 8.69 5.43
N ILE A 122 -21.50 8.96 6.44
CA ILE A 122 -21.06 9.64 7.69
C ILE A 122 -20.16 8.70 8.51
N LEU A 123 -20.57 7.46 8.70
CA LEU A 123 -19.76 6.46 9.41
C LEU A 123 -18.43 6.23 8.70
N ASN A 124 -18.45 6.14 7.37
CA ASN A 124 -17.22 6.02 6.57
C ASN A 124 -16.25 7.19 6.80
N LYS A 125 -16.75 8.43 6.86
CA LYS A 125 -15.91 9.60 7.15
C LYS A 125 -15.32 9.56 8.57
N ILE A 126 -16.13 9.17 9.55
CA ILE A 126 -15.69 9.03 10.93
C ILE A 126 -14.60 7.97 11.06
N PHE A 127 -14.80 6.79 10.48
CA PHE A 127 -13.82 5.71 10.53
C PHE A 127 -12.53 6.07 9.78
N ARG A 128 -12.62 6.71 8.61
CA ARG A 128 -11.43 7.21 7.90
C ARG A 128 -10.68 8.27 8.69
N PHE A 129 -11.37 9.14 9.38
CA PHE A 129 -10.74 10.14 10.25
C PHE A 129 -9.96 9.47 11.39
N PHE A 130 -10.55 8.48 12.05
CA PHE A 130 -9.88 7.75 13.13
C PHE A 130 -8.75 6.86 12.59
N ASP A 131 -8.93 6.18 11.47
CA ASP A 131 -7.86 5.42 10.83
C ASP A 131 -6.68 6.34 10.49
N TRP A 132 -6.93 7.48 9.86
CA TRP A 132 -5.90 8.49 9.59
C TRP A 132 -5.25 9.03 10.88
N ARG A 133 -6.03 9.30 11.93
CA ARG A 133 -5.52 9.85 13.20
C ARG A 133 -4.62 8.89 13.98
N TYR A 134 -4.92 7.59 13.92
CA TYR A 134 -4.20 6.55 14.64
C TYR A 134 -3.20 5.77 13.78
N SER A 135 -3.22 5.95 12.48
CA SER A 135 -2.19 5.40 11.59
C SER A 135 -0.90 6.22 11.71
N PRO A 136 0.26 5.58 11.72
CA PRO A 136 1.54 6.29 11.77
C PRO A 136 1.75 7.08 10.47
N ASN A 137 1.43 8.38 10.49
CA ASN A 137 1.47 9.25 9.32
C ASN A 137 2.88 9.78 9.00
N ASN A 138 3.85 9.59 9.91
CA ASN A 138 5.16 10.20 9.80
C ASN A 138 6.21 9.35 9.09
N PHE A 139 5.83 8.16 8.64
CA PHE A 139 6.78 7.19 8.08
C PHE A 139 7.56 7.68 6.87
N TYR A 140 6.90 8.42 5.99
CA TYR A 140 7.54 8.98 4.80
C TYR A 140 8.07 10.39 5.00
N LYS A 141 7.83 11.00 6.17
CA LYS A 141 8.11 12.43 6.40
C LYS A 141 9.57 12.77 6.13
N ASP A 142 10.50 11.99 6.68
CA ASP A 142 11.93 12.23 6.53
C ASP A 142 12.38 12.13 5.07
N TYR A 143 11.82 11.18 4.32
CA TYR A 143 12.10 11.05 2.89
C TYR A 143 11.51 12.21 2.08
N PHE A 144 10.32 12.68 2.41
CA PHE A 144 9.70 13.84 1.76
C PHE A 144 10.46 15.14 2.06
N GLU A 145 10.92 15.31 3.29
CA GLU A 145 11.74 16.47 3.68
C GLU A 145 13.12 16.44 3.00
N LYS A 146 13.74 15.26 2.92
CA LYS A 146 15.05 15.06 2.30
C LYS A 146 15.03 15.30 0.79
N TYR A 147 14.04 14.76 0.10
CA TYR A 147 14.02 14.71 -1.37
C TYR A 147 13.06 15.70 -2.02
N LYS A 148 12.07 16.21 -1.30
CA LYS A 148 11.05 17.16 -1.78
C LYS A 148 10.47 16.75 -3.14
N PRO A 149 9.83 15.58 -3.26
CA PRO A 149 9.40 15.07 -4.55
C PRO A 149 8.33 15.95 -5.18
N ASP A 150 8.45 16.17 -6.49
CA ASP A 150 7.42 16.84 -7.29
C ASP A 150 6.24 15.89 -7.62
N ILE A 151 6.54 14.59 -7.75
CA ILE A 151 5.56 13.56 -8.08
C ILE A 151 5.81 12.31 -7.23
N VAL A 152 4.75 11.74 -6.69
CA VAL A 152 4.77 10.44 -6.02
C VAL A 152 3.98 9.45 -6.84
N PHE A 153 4.63 8.39 -7.26
CA PHE A 153 4.03 7.28 -7.96
C PHE A 153 3.95 6.08 -7.03
N SER A 154 2.76 5.86 -6.45
CA SER A 154 2.47 4.71 -5.61
C SER A 154 1.50 3.79 -6.34
N THR A 155 1.88 2.52 -6.47
CA THR A 155 1.03 1.49 -7.07
C THR A 155 0.48 0.52 -6.03
N ASP A 156 0.88 0.71 -4.77
CA ASP A 156 0.40 -0.09 -3.64
C ASP A 156 -0.91 0.53 -3.13
N VAL A 157 -2.00 0.03 -3.64
CA VAL A 157 -3.36 0.32 -3.19
C VAL A 157 -3.92 -0.89 -2.45
#